data_116fa6318265c9be651e17f99e5def13
#
_entry.id   116fa6318265c9be651e17f99e5def13
#
_cell.length_a   1.000
_cell.length_b   1.000
_cell.length_c   1.000
_cell.angle_alpha   90.00
_cell.angle_beta   90.00
_cell.angle_gamma   90.00
#
_symmetry.space_group_name_H-M   'P 1'
#
loop_
_entity.id
_entity.type
_entity.pdbx_description
1 polymer ?
#
loop_
_entity_poly.entity_id
_entity_poly.type
_entity_poly.pdbx_seq_one_letter_code
_entity_poly.pdbx_strand_id
1 'polypeptide(L)'
;MADTSATLLLRTEPIGKLLLRYSLPAIAALVEQVEVRSPETVAAYREKLRQRMQEVLENTQIDESRILTEAAIFADKVAVDEETVRLRSHFQQLQKLVDSDGPVGRKIDFLVQEMNREANTIGSKCTDLALARVVVEIKAELEKIREQAQNIE
;
A
#
# COMPACT_ATOMS: atom_id res chain seq x y z
N MET A 1 -32.38 0.67 21.66
CA MET A 1 -31.69 1.77 22.31
C MET A 1 -30.43 2.07 21.50
N ALA A 2 -30.39 3.21 20.85
CA ALA A 2 -29.16 3.64 20.19
C ALA A 2 -28.10 3.89 21.28
N ASP A 3 -26.92 3.36 21.03
CA ASP A 3 -25.79 3.42 21.95
C ASP A 3 -25.45 4.92 22.24
N THR A 4 -25.93 5.40 23.35
CA THR A 4 -25.72 6.78 23.83
C THR A 4 -24.24 7.10 24.04
N SER A 5 -23.42 6.07 24.28
CA SER A 5 -21.98 6.18 24.46
C SER A 5 -21.27 6.52 23.16
N ALA A 6 -21.65 5.89 22.05
CA ALA A 6 -21.10 6.19 20.72
C ALA A 6 -21.46 7.62 20.26
N THR A 7 -22.68 8.07 20.54
CA THR A 7 -23.14 9.43 20.22
C THR A 7 -22.46 10.49 21.08
N LEU A 8 -22.10 10.16 22.32
CA LEU A 8 -21.39 11.07 23.22
C LEU A 8 -19.90 11.23 22.82
N LEU A 9 -19.26 10.14 22.38
CA LEU A 9 -17.87 10.16 21.86
C LEU A 9 -17.76 11.02 20.59
N LEU A 10 -18.75 10.93 19.70
CA LEU A 10 -18.82 11.77 18.49
C LEU A 10 -18.93 13.28 18.78
N ARG A 11 -19.43 13.66 19.95
CA ARG A 11 -19.56 15.06 20.35
C ARG A 11 -18.29 15.67 20.97
N THR A 12 -17.35 14.86 21.41
CA THR A 12 -16.16 15.29 22.13
C THR A 12 -14.88 15.23 21.29
N GLU A 13 -14.89 14.49 20.17
CA GLU A 13 -13.72 14.41 19.31
C GLU A 13 -13.67 15.55 18.27
N PRO A 14 -12.47 16.13 18.03
CA PRO A 14 -12.27 17.03 16.90
C PRO A 14 -12.65 16.34 15.59
N ILE A 15 -13.39 17.03 14.73
CA ILE A 15 -13.84 16.52 13.44
C ILE A 15 -12.66 15.96 12.62
N GLY A 16 -11.49 16.59 12.70
CA GLY A 16 -10.28 16.13 12.02
C GLY A 16 -9.84 14.73 12.44
N LYS A 17 -9.86 14.41 13.75
CA LYS A 17 -9.53 13.06 14.24
C LYS A 17 -10.55 12.02 13.78
N LEU A 18 -11.81 12.36 13.78
CA LEU A 18 -12.88 11.50 13.30
C LEU A 18 -12.69 11.16 11.82
N LEU A 19 -12.39 12.15 10.97
CA LEU A 19 -12.13 11.96 9.55
C LEU A 19 -10.89 11.09 9.32
N LEU A 20 -9.84 11.24 10.11
CA LEU A 20 -8.66 10.38 10.07
C LEU A 20 -9.01 8.92 10.33
N ARG A 21 -9.83 8.64 11.33
CA ARG A 21 -10.28 7.27 11.63
C ARG A 21 -11.04 6.63 10.49
N TYR A 22 -11.78 7.39 9.69
CA TYR A 22 -12.46 6.87 8.50
C TYR A 22 -11.50 6.56 7.35
N SER A 23 -10.41 7.31 7.21
CA SER A 23 -9.42 7.08 6.14
C SER A 23 -8.49 5.89 6.42
N LEU A 24 -8.25 5.55 7.69
CA LEU A 24 -7.34 4.47 8.08
C LEU A 24 -7.72 3.09 7.53
N PRO A 25 -8.99 2.63 7.61
CA PRO A 25 -9.37 1.34 7.06
C PRO A 25 -9.20 1.25 5.53
N ALA A 26 -9.41 2.34 4.82
CA ALA A 26 -9.22 2.40 3.37
C ALA A 26 -7.75 2.15 2.99
N ILE A 27 -6.81 2.77 3.70
CA ILE A 27 -5.37 2.54 3.48
C ILE A 27 -4.98 1.11 3.81
N ALA A 28 -5.45 0.54 4.91
CA ALA A 28 -5.19 -0.85 5.29
C ALA A 28 -5.63 -1.82 4.20
N ALA A 29 -6.83 -1.64 3.66
CA ALA A 29 -7.35 -2.45 2.56
C ALA A 29 -6.52 -2.32 1.28
N LEU A 30 -6.05 -1.12 0.96
CA LEU A 30 -5.19 -0.88 -0.21
C LEU A 30 -3.81 -1.53 -0.06
N VAL A 31 -3.20 -1.46 1.12
CA VAL A 31 -1.93 -2.15 1.40
C VAL A 31 -2.08 -3.66 1.27
N GLU A 32 -3.19 -4.23 1.76
CA GLU A 32 -3.50 -5.65 1.58
C GLU A 32 -3.62 -6.04 0.10
N GLN A 33 -4.23 -5.21 -0.73
CA GLN A 33 -4.27 -5.43 -2.18
C GLN A 33 -2.87 -5.47 -2.80
N VAL A 34 -1.94 -4.63 -2.36
CA VAL A 34 -0.54 -4.68 -2.81
C VAL A 34 0.10 -6.00 -2.42
N GLU A 35 -0.05 -6.44 -1.18
CA GLU A 35 0.53 -7.68 -0.67
C GLU A 35 0.01 -8.93 -1.39
N VAL A 36 -1.27 -8.97 -1.71
CA VAL A 36 -1.89 -10.08 -2.44
C VAL A 36 -1.48 -10.07 -3.92
N ARG A 37 -1.48 -8.89 -4.54
CA ARG A 37 -1.30 -8.76 -5.98
C ARG A 37 0.16 -8.83 -6.43
N SER A 38 1.11 -8.43 -5.61
CA SER A 38 2.53 -8.44 -5.95
C SER A 38 3.05 -9.84 -6.35
N PRO A 39 2.77 -10.93 -5.61
CA PRO A 39 3.16 -12.27 -6.05
C PRO A 39 2.51 -12.72 -7.36
N GLU A 40 1.28 -12.29 -7.65
CA GLU A 40 0.57 -12.62 -8.88
C GLU A 40 1.27 -12.05 -10.12
N THR A 41 1.92 -10.90 -10.01
CA THR A 41 2.68 -10.29 -11.11
C THR A 41 3.89 -11.13 -11.51
N VAL A 42 4.53 -11.78 -10.55
CA VAL A 42 5.65 -12.71 -10.81
C VAL A 42 5.18 -13.96 -11.54
N ALA A 43 4.07 -14.53 -11.10
CA ALA A 43 3.48 -15.70 -11.74
C ALA A 43 3.05 -15.39 -13.20
N ALA A 44 2.43 -14.23 -13.41
CA ALA A 44 2.04 -13.78 -14.76
C ALA A 44 3.25 -13.53 -15.66
N TYR A 45 4.33 -12.96 -15.15
CA TYR A 45 5.57 -12.76 -15.88
C TYR A 45 6.19 -14.09 -16.32
N ARG A 46 6.25 -15.07 -15.40
CA ARG A 46 6.77 -16.40 -15.68
C ARG A 46 6.00 -17.08 -16.84
N GLU A 47 4.68 -17.00 -16.81
CA GLU A 47 3.85 -17.60 -17.88
C GLU A 47 4.02 -16.86 -19.20
N LYS A 48 4.05 -15.55 -19.20
CA LYS A 48 4.32 -14.74 -20.39
C LYS A 48 5.69 -15.06 -21.01
N LEU A 49 6.70 -15.23 -20.18
CA LEU A 49 8.05 -15.60 -20.62
C LEU A 49 8.05 -16.98 -21.29
N ARG A 50 7.35 -17.96 -20.70
CA ARG A 50 7.18 -19.30 -21.25
C ARG A 50 6.53 -19.26 -22.64
N GLN A 51 5.43 -18.55 -22.78
CA GLN A 51 4.72 -18.39 -24.05
C GLN A 51 5.60 -17.77 -25.11
N ARG A 52 6.33 -16.71 -24.76
CA ARG A 52 7.22 -16.02 -25.70
C ARG A 52 8.39 -16.90 -26.14
N MET A 53 8.93 -17.71 -25.25
CA MET A 53 9.96 -18.69 -25.60
C MET A 53 9.42 -19.78 -26.54
N GLN A 54 8.20 -20.26 -26.35
CA GLN A 54 7.54 -21.21 -27.25
C GLN A 54 7.36 -20.64 -28.67
N GLU A 55 6.93 -19.38 -28.77
CA GLU A 55 6.78 -18.69 -30.05
C GLU A 55 8.09 -18.55 -30.82
N VAL A 56 9.18 -18.21 -30.13
CA VAL A 56 10.50 -17.98 -30.74
C VAL A 56 11.22 -19.27 -31.09
N LEU A 57 11.10 -20.30 -30.25
CA LEU A 57 11.84 -21.56 -30.40
C LEU A 57 11.11 -22.60 -31.27
N GLU A 58 9.86 -22.32 -31.63
CA GLU A 58 8.99 -23.22 -32.41
C GLU A 58 8.96 -24.66 -31.85
N ASN A 59 9.68 -25.60 -32.46
CA ASN A 59 9.74 -27.01 -32.05
C ASN A 59 10.91 -27.33 -31.09
N THR A 60 11.66 -26.33 -30.61
CA THR A 60 12.79 -26.56 -29.71
C THR A 60 12.29 -26.66 -28.27
N GLN A 61 12.86 -27.59 -27.50
CA GLN A 61 12.52 -27.77 -26.09
C GLN A 61 12.90 -26.55 -25.28
N ILE A 62 11.95 -26.08 -24.43
CA ILE A 62 12.18 -24.95 -23.55
C ILE A 62 13.09 -25.36 -22.38
N ASP A 63 14.09 -24.52 -22.08
CA ASP A 63 14.91 -24.66 -20.89
C ASP A 63 14.18 -24.08 -19.67
N GLU A 64 13.54 -24.94 -18.89
CA GLU A 64 12.82 -24.57 -17.67
C GLU A 64 13.74 -23.93 -16.61
N SER A 65 14.98 -24.34 -16.52
CA SER A 65 15.97 -23.77 -15.60
C SER A 65 16.19 -22.28 -15.90
N ARG A 66 16.25 -21.91 -17.18
CA ARG A 66 16.41 -20.52 -17.59
C ARG A 66 15.17 -19.67 -17.31
N ILE A 67 13.97 -20.22 -17.51
CA ILE A 67 12.72 -19.55 -17.13
C ILE A 67 12.69 -19.27 -15.63
N LEU A 68 13.05 -20.22 -14.82
CA LEU A 68 13.12 -20.06 -13.35
C LEU A 68 14.11 -18.97 -12.93
N THR A 69 15.28 -18.94 -13.57
CA THR A 69 16.32 -17.93 -13.28
C THR A 69 15.81 -16.52 -13.64
N GLU A 70 15.25 -16.36 -14.83
CA GLU A 70 14.71 -15.05 -15.25
C GLU A 70 13.52 -14.61 -14.38
N ALA A 71 12.66 -15.53 -13.98
CA ALA A 71 11.55 -15.26 -13.07
C ALA A 71 12.04 -14.84 -11.68
N ALA A 72 13.12 -15.44 -11.18
CA ALA A 72 13.73 -15.06 -9.91
C ALA A 72 14.36 -13.64 -9.96
N ILE A 73 15.04 -13.31 -11.05
CA ILE A 73 15.58 -11.95 -11.27
C ILE A 73 14.46 -10.93 -11.31
N PHE A 74 13.37 -11.24 -12.01
CA PHE A 74 12.19 -10.37 -12.07
C PHE A 74 11.55 -10.21 -10.68
N ALA A 75 11.40 -11.31 -9.93
CA ALA A 75 10.85 -11.27 -8.57
C ALA A 75 11.63 -10.33 -7.66
N ASP A 76 12.95 -10.34 -7.72
CA ASP A 76 13.81 -9.41 -6.95
C ASP A 76 13.58 -7.94 -7.34
N LYS A 77 13.41 -7.66 -8.63
CA LYS A 77 13.17 -6.30 -9.12
C LYS A 77 11.84 -5.71 -8.67
N VAL A 78 10.80 -6.53 -8.58
CA VAL A 78 9.43 -6.10 -8.25
C VAL A 78 9.05 -6.39 -6.80
N ALA A 79 9.96 -6.93 -6.00
CA ALA A 79 9.72 -7.22 -4.59
C ALA A 79 9.39 -5.94 -3.82
N VAL A 80 8.26 -5.95 -3.13
CA VAL A 80 7.74 -4.82 -2.35
C VAL A 80 7.51 -5.18 -0.87
N ASP A 81 8.05 -6.31 -0.43
CA ASP A 81 7.82 -6.83 0.93
C ASP A 81 8.34 -5.87 2.00
N GLU A 82 9.50 -5.26 1.80
CA GLU A 82 10.05 -4.28 2.73
C GLU A 82 9.18 -3.03 2.80
N GLU A 83 8.72 -2.53 1.66
CA GLU A 83 7.88 -1.35 1.57
C GLU A 83 6.51 -1.58 2.23
N THR A 84 5.91 -2.74 2.05
CA THR A 84 4.63 -3.08 2.69
C THR A 84 4.76 -3.26 4.19
N VAL A 85 5.84 -3.86 4.67
CA VAL A 85 6.14 -3.96 6.11
C VAL A 85 6.32 -2.58 6.73
N ARG A 86 7.06 -1.68 6.07
CA ARG A 86 7.23 -0.30 6.55
C ARG A 86 5.92 0.49 6.51
N LEU A 87 5.12 0.35 5.46
CA LEU A 87 3.78 0.96 5.40
C LEU A 87 2.91 0.51 6.57
N ARG A 88 2.88 -0.78 6.88
CA ARG A 88 2.10 -1.29 8.02
C ARG A 88 2.62 -0.77 9.35
N SER A 89 3.92 -0.68 9.51
CA SER A 89 4.53 -0.11 10.72
C SER A 89 4.14 1.36 10.91
N HIS A 90 4.26 2.17 9.89
CA HIS A 90 3.86 3.57 9.93
C HIS A 90 2.35 3.73 10.12
N PHE A 91 1.56 2.87 9.52
CA PHE A 91 0.12 2.83 9.70
C PHE A 91 -0.27 2.57 11.17
N GLN A 92 0.38 1.62 11.83
CA GLN A 92 0.15 1.35 13.25
C GLN A 92 0.53 2.55 14.13
N GLN A 93 1.63 3.22 13.82
CA GLN A 93 2.03 4.44 14.51
C GLN A 93 1.01 5.56 14.30
N LEU A 94 0.48 5.70 13.09
CA LEU A 94 -0.55 6.67 12.75
C LEU A 94 -1.85 6.41 13.55
N GLN A 95 -2.28 5.15 13.66
CA GLN A 95 -3.43 4.77 14.49
C GLN A 95 -3.24 5.19 15.95
N LYS A 96 -2.06 4.94 16.53
CA LYS A 96 -1.75 5.33 17.91
C LYS A 96 -1.78 6.84 18.09
N LEU A 97 -1.31 7.61 17.11
CA LEU A 97 -1.35 9.08 17.18
C LEU A 97 -2.77 9.62 17.10
N VAL A 98 -3.61 9.03 16.26
CA VAL A 98 -5.02 9.42 16.13
C VAL A 98 -5.79 9.16 17.44
N ASP A 99 -5.44 8.09 18.16
CA ASP A 99 -6.05 7.73 19.43
C ASP A 99 -5.45 8.46 20.62
N SER A 100 -4.33 9.17 20.46
CA SER A 100 -3.66 9.90 21.54
C SER A 100 -4.28 11.27 21.78
N ASP A 101 -4.09 11.78 23.01
CA ASP A 101 -4.44 13.16 23.37
C ASP A 101 -3.31 14.13 23.03
N GLY A 102 -3.66 15.37 22.75
CA GLY A 102 -2.72 16.45 22.50
C GLY A 102 -2.38 16.72 21.04
N PRO A 103 -1.47 17.65 20.77
CA PRO A 103 -1.13 18.08 19.41
C PRO A 103 -0.29 17.03 18.71
N VAL A 104 -0.82 16.43 17.65
CA VAL A 104 -0.20 15.33 16.89
C VAL A 104 0.02 15.65 15.40
N GLY A 105 -0.44 16.82 14.93
CA GLY A 105 -0.45 17.18 13.51
C GLY A 105 0.91 17.03 12.81
N ARG A 106 2.00 17.51 13.43
CA ARG A 106 3.36 17.39 12.89
C ARG A 106 3.85 15.94 12.80
N LYS A 107 3.53 15.13 13.80
CA LYS A 107 3.89 13.70 13.81
C LYS A 107 3.13 12.94 12.74
N ILE A 108 1.85 13.26 12.55
CA ILE A 108 1.03 12.69 11.46
C ILE A 108 1.60 13.10 10.11
N ASP A 109 1.94 14.38 9.92
CA ASP A 109 2.53 14.86 8.65
C ASP A 109 3.84 14.12 8.33
N PHE A 110 4.70 13.92 9.32
CA PHE A 110 5.93 13.14 9.15
C PHE A 110 5.64 11.69 8.72
N LEU A 111 4.72 11.00 9.38
CA LEU A 111 4.34 9.63 9.03
C LEU A 111 3.74 9.54 7.63
N VAL A 112 2.91 10.50 7.26
CA VAL A 112 2.34 10.57 5.91
C VAL A 112 3.43 10.73 4.85
N GLN A 113 4.44 11.55 5.11
CA GLN A 113 5.59 11.70 4.21
C GLN A 113 6.36 10.38 4.05
N GLU A 114 6.61 9.66 5.15
CA GLU A 114 7.28 8.36 5.09
C GLU A 114 6.43 7.32 4.35
N MET A 115 5.12 7.28 4.60
CA MET A 115 4.20 6.39 3.88
C MET A 115 4.14 6.72 2.38
N ASN A 116 4.17 7.99 2.01
CA ASN A 116 4.26 8.42 0.61
C ASN A 116 5.56 7.96 -0.06
N ARG A 117 6.66 7.98 0.67
CA ARG A 117 7.95 7.46 0.19
C ARG A 117 7.85 5.97 -0.15
N GLU A 118 7.27 5.17 0.75
CA GLU A 118 7.07 3.74 0.49
C GLU A 118 6.11 3.49 -0.68
N ALA A 119 5.02 4.24 -0.76
CA ALA A 119 4.08 4.15 -1.88
C ALA A 119 4.75 4.50 -3.23
N ASN A 120 5.61 5.52 -3.27
CA ASN A 120 6.38 5.87 -4.46
C ASN A 120 7.33 4.74 -4.88
N THR A 121 8.00 4.10 -3.92
CA THR A 121 8.89 2.97 -4.19
C THR A 121 8.12 1.78 -4.75
N ILE A 122 6.97 1.44 -4.18
CA ILE A 122 6.07 0.41 -4.72
C ILE A 122 5.67 0.76 -6.14
N GLY A 123 5.27 2.00 -6.39
CA GLY A 123 4.88 2.49 -7.72
C GLY A 123 6.00 2.36 -8.74
N SER A 124 7.25 2.61 -8.37
CA SER A 124 8.40 2.48 -9.26
C SER A 124 8.77 1.03 -9.59
N LYS A 125 8.42 0.10 -8.71
CA LYS A 125 8.65 -1.34 -8.88
C LYS A 125 7.52 -2.06 -9.58
N CYS A 126 6.31 -1.49 -9.63
CA CYS A 126 5.14 -2.15 -10.21
C CYS A 126 5.21 -2.19 -11.73
N THR A 127 4.78 -3.33 -12.30
CA THR A 127 4.67 -3.56 -13.74
C THR A 127 3.22 -3.80 -14.18
N ASP A 128 2.31 -3.88 -13.24
CA ASP A 128 0.89 -4.15 -13.41
C ASP A 128 0.08 -2.85 -13.26
N LEU A 129 -0.79 -2.57 -14.22
CA LEU A 129 -1.67 -1.40 -14.23
C LEU A 129 -2.60 -1.37 -13.00
N ALA A 130 -3.12 -2.53 -12.60
CA ALA A 130 -4.00 -2.61 -11.45
C ALA A 130 -3.26 -2.27 -10.14
N LEU A 131 -2.01 -2.71 -10.00
CA LEU A 131 -1.15 -2.36 -8.87
C LEU A 131 -0.80 -0.87 -8.89
N ALA A 132 -0.52 -0.30 -10.05
CA ALA A 132 -0.28 1.14 -10.21
C ALA A 132 -1.49 1.98 -9.76
N ARG A 133 -2.71 1.54 -10.07
CA ARG A 133 -3.95 2.18 -9.61
C ARG A 133 -4.08 2.14 -8.09
N VAL A 134 -3.78 1.01 -7.47
CA VAL A 134 -3.79 0.87 -6.00
C VAL A 134 -2.82 1.85 -5.37
N VAL A 135 -1.62 2.01 -5.91
CA VAL A 135 -0.63 3.00 -5.43
C VAL A 135 -1.17 4.43 -5.53
N VAL A 136 -1.81 4.79 -6.63
CA VAL A 136 -2.46 6.11 -6.79
C VAL A 136 -3.53 6.33 -5.73
N GLU A 137 -4.35 5.33 -5.46
CA GLU A 137 -5.39 5.40 -4.42
C GLU A 137 -4.79 5.53 -3.01
N ILE A 138 -3.72 4.81 -2.70
CA ILE A 138 -2.98 4.97 -1.43
C ILE A 138 -2.51 6.42 -1.28
N LYS A 139 -1.90 6.99 -2.29
CA LYS A 139 -1.40 8.38 -2.26
C LYS A 139 -2.54 9.38 -2.09
N ALA A 140 -3.68 9.15 -2.72
CA ALA A 140 -4.86 9.98 -2.57
C ALA A 140 -5.42 9.95 -1.13
N GLU A 141 -5.49 8.77 -0.51
CA GLU A 141 -5.90 8.63 0.90
C GLU A 141 -4.91 9.29 1.87
N LEU A 142 -3.62 9.16 1.60
CA LEU A 142 -2.57 9.81 2.40
C LEU A 142 -2.67 11.35 2.32
N GLU A 143 -2.98 11.90 1.15
CA GLU A 143 -3.18 13.36 1.01
C GLU A 143 -4.40 13.85 1.79
N LYS A 144 -5.49 13.10 1.81
CA LYS A 144 -6.65 13.41 2.66
C LYS A 144 -6.27 13.46 4.15
N ILE A 145 -5.46 12.50 4.61
CA ILE A 145 -4.96 12.47 5.98
C ILE A 145 -4.10 13.70 6.27
N ARG A 146 -3.21 14.05 5.36
CA ARG A 146 -2.34 15.22 5.48
C ARG A 146 -3.14 16.51 5.62
N GLU A 147 -4.15 16.70 4.79
CA GLU A 147 -5.05 17.86 4.85
C GLU A 147 -5.75 17.95 6.21
N GLN A 148 -6.24 16.82 6.73
CA GLN A 148 -6.88 16.78 8.04
C GLN A 148 -5.88 17.02 9.19
N ALA A 149 -4.67 16.54 9.09
CA ALA A 149 -3.63 16.74 10.08
C ALA A 149 -3.29 18.24 10.27
N GLN A 150 -3.34 19.02 9.20
CA GLN A 150 -3.12 20.48 9.25
C GLN A 150 -4.24 21.22 10.00
N ASN A 151 -5.41 20.62 10.12
CA ASN A 151 -6.58 21.20 10.79
C ASN A 151 -6.75 20.77 12.26
N ILE A 152 -5.87 19.88 12.78
CA ILE A 152 -5.99 19.31 14.13
C ILE A 152 -5.25 20.16 15.20
N GLU A 153 -4.33 20.99 14.80
CA GLU A 153 -3.57 21.87 15.72
C GLU A 153 -4.38 23.05 16.25
#